data_9e6f1da67d2afe9c970666fa3f506cfb
#
_entry.id   9e6f1da67d2afe9c970666fa3f506cfb
#
_cell.length_a   1.000
_cell.length_b   1.000
_cell.length_c   1.000
_cell.angle_alpha   90.00
_cell.angle_beta   90.00
_cell.angle_gamma   90.00
#
_symmetry.space_group_name_H-M   'P 1'
#
loop_
_entity.id
_entity.type
_entity.pdbx_description
1 polymer ?
#
loop_
_entity_poly.entity_id
_entity_poly.type
_entity_poly.pdbx_seq_one_letter_code
_entity_poly.pdbx_strand_id
1 'polypeptide(L)'
;IKSRRSIRKFKSDAVPEDILDKIIEAGTYAATGMNKQSPIIVAVTNRETRDKLSRVNCKIGGWNEDFDPFYGAPAVLIVLADKSCENGIYDGSLVMGNLMLAAHDLGIGSCWVHRAKEEFEMPEWKQWLKNLGVEGEYIGIGHCVLGYVDGDYPDTPKRKPDWVYRVR
;
A
#
# COMPACT_ATOMS: atom_id res chain seq x y z
N ILE A 1 10.83 13.60 1.59
CA ILE A 1 10.59 13.11 0.21
C ILE A 1 11.84 12.46 -0.39
N LYS A 2 12.99 13.17 -0.48
CA LYS A 2 14.19 12.64 -1.16
C LYS A 2 14.82 11.44 -0.47
N SER A 3 14.69 11.31 0.83
CA SER A 3 15.26 10.23 1.65
C SER A 3 14.40 8.98 1.73
N ARG A 4 13.08 9.05 1.45
CA ARG A 4 12.20 7.87 1.49
C ARG A 4 12.68 6.76 0.54
N ARG A 5 12.69 5.51 1.04
CA ARG A 5 13.02 4.30 0.27
C ARG A 5 11.94 3.24 0.42
N SER A 6 11.89 2.32 -0.52
CA SER A 6 11.09 1.09 -0.38
C SER A 6 11.85 0.11 0.51
N ILE A 7 11.31 -0.15 1.69
CA ILE A 7 11.86 -1.06 2.70
C ILE A 7 11.37 -2.47 2.42
N ARG A 8 12.28 -3.44 2.49
CA ARG A 8 12.01 -4.86 2.22
C ARG A 8 12.56 -5.79 3.30
N LYS A 9 12.75 -5.26 4.50
CA LYS A 9 13.07 -6.00 5.70
C LYS A 9 12.55 -5.23 6.89
N PHE A 10 11.70 -5.86 7.69
CA PHE A 10 11.00 -5.23 8.79
C PHE A 10 11.22 -6.00 10.09
N LYS A 11 11.24 -5.26 11.20
CA LYS A 11 11.14 -5.85 12.53
C LYS A 11 9.72 -6.37 12.76
N SER A 12 9.59 -7.31 13.70
CA SER A 12 8.29 -7.89 14.08
C SER A 12 7.45 -6.99 14.99
N ASP A 13 8.04 -5.87 15.47
CA ASP A 13 7.36 -4.94 16.37
C ASP A 13 6.15 -4.31 15.67
N ALA A 14 5.01 -4.31 16.35
CA ALA A 14 3.79 -3.70 15.84
C ALA A 14 3.97 -2.19 15.63
N VAL A 15 3.37 -1.65 14.59
CA VAL A 15 3.23 -0.20 14.42
C VAL A 15 2.16 0.28 15.41
N PRO A 16 2.45 1.27 16.28
CA PRO A 16 1.46 1.83 17.19
C PRO A 16 0.24 2.35 16.45
N GLU A 17 -0.94 2.18 17.04
CA GLU A 17 -2.22 2.52 16.42
C GLU A 17 -2.31 4.02 16.10
N ASP A 18 -1.86 4.89 17.00
CA ASP A 18 -1.84 6.34 16.80
C ASP A 18 -0.92 6.78 15.65
N ILE A 19 0.16 6.04 15.39
CA ILE A 19 1.05 6.28 14.25
C ILE A 19 0.38 5.77 12.97
N LEU A 20 -0.24 4.60 13.02
CA LEU A 20 -0.96 4.03 11.89
C LEU A 20 -2.10 4.94 11.45
N ASP A 21 -2.87 5.47 12.40
CA ASP A 21 -3.97 6.41 12.14
C ASP A 21 -3.49 7.69 11.46
N LYS A 22 -2.37 8.28 11.91
CA LYS A 22 -1.77 9.46 11.25
C LYS A 22 -1.34 9.16 9.81
N ILE A 23 -0.81 7.96 9.56
CA ILE A 23 -0.44 7.54 8.19
C ILE A 23 -1.70 7.40 7.34
N ILE A 24 -2.74 6.75 7.85
CA ILE A 24 -4.02 6.56 7.16
C ILE A 24 -4.66 7.92 6.87
N GLU A 25 -4.72 8.80 7.86
CA GLU A 25 -5.25 10.16 7.69
C GLU A 25 -4.55 10.89 6.55
N ALA A 26 -3.21 10.91 6.52
CA ALA A 26 -2.45 11.53 5.45
C ALA A 26 -2.80 10.95 4.06
N GLY A 27 -3.09 9.66 3.98
CA GLY A 27 -3.59 9.01 2.76
C GLY A 27 -4.89 9.60 2.28
N THR A 28 -5.83 9.89 3.19
CA THR A 28 -7.15 10.44 2.84
C THR A 28 -7.10 11.86 2.29
N TYR A 29 -6.01 12.59 2.51
CA TYR A 29 -5.78 13.94 1.97
C TYR A 29 -5.13 13.95 0.57
N ALA A 30 -4.98 12.80 -0.07
CA ALA A 30 -4.53 12.75 -1.45
C ALA A 30 -5.54 13.44 -2.37
N ALA A 31 -5.04 14.15 -3.39
CA ALA A 31 -5.92 14.76 -4.39
C ALA A 31 -6.67 13.66 -5.17
N THR A 32 -7.94 13.92 -5.47
CA THR A 32 -8.79 13.04 -6.28
C THR A 32 -9.47 13.81 -7.40
N GLY A 33 -9.68 13.15 -8.53
CA GLY A 33 -10.35 13.75 -9.67
C GLY A 33 -11.74 14.28 -9.31
N MET A 34 -11.99 15.59 -9.53
CA MET A 34 -13.25 16.28 -9.18
C MET A 34 -13.68 16.10 -7.72
N ASN A 35 -12.72 15.86 -6.82
CA ASN A 35 -12.99 15.59 -5.40
C ASN A 35 -13.95 14.43 -5.16
N LYS A 36 -13.91 13.39 -6.02
CA LYS A 36 -14.80 12.24 -5.91
C LYS A 36 -14.46 11.31 -4.74
N GLN A 37 -13.23 11.39 -4.21
CA GLN A 37 -12.76 10.61 -3.06
C GLN A 37 -13.05 9.10 -3.21
N SER A 38 -12.81 8.58 -4.41
CA SER A 38 -13.11 7.20 -4.78
C SER A 38 -12.26 6.13 -4.11
N PRO A 39 -11.00 6.41 -3.68
CA PRO A 39 -10.20 5.42 -2.98
C PRO A 39 -10.68 5.17 -1.55
N ILE A 40 -10.53 3.91 -1.13
CA ILE A 40 -10.67 3.49 0.26
C ILE A 40 -9.38 2.82 0.74
N ILE A 41 -9.17 2.83 2.05
CA ILE A 41 -8.02 2.19 2.70
C ILE A 41 -8.55 1.13 3.66
N VAL A 42 -8.09 -0.11 3.52
CA VAL A 42 -8.37 -1.17 4.49
C VAL A 42 -7.09 -1.46 5.28
N ALA A 43 -7.11 -1.21 6.58
CA ALA A 43 -5.99 -1.45 7.47
C ALA A 43 -6.01 -2.89 8.00
N VAL A 44 -4.91 -3.62 7.82
CA VAL A 44 -4.73 -4.99 8.28
C VAL A 44 -3.54 -5.06 9.22
N THR A 45 -3.81 -5.26 10.51
CA THR A 45 -2.84 -5.51 11.56
C THR A 45 -2.99 -6.92 12.15
N ASN A 46 -4.10 -7.60 11.85
CA ASN A 46 -4.31 -8.99 12.22
C ASN A 46 -3.35 -9.88 11.42
N ARG A 47 -2.51 -10.63 12.15
CA ARG A 47 -1.46 -11.46 11.56
C ARG A 47 -1.99 -12.55 10.64
N GLU A 48 -3.07 -13.22 11.02
CA GLU A 48 -3.66 -14.30 10.22
C GLU A 48 -4.13 -13.78 8.86
N THR A 49 -4.86 -12.66 8.85
CA THR A 49 -5.34 -12.00 7.62
C THR A 49 -4.18 -11.51 6.77
N ARG A 50 -3.17 -10.88 7.40
CA ARG A 50 -1.95 -10.43 6.74
C ARG A 50 -1.22 -11.58 6.04
N ASP A 51 -1.03 -12.70 6.75
CA ASP A 51 -0.33 -13.87 6.22
C ASP A 51 -1.12 -14.55 5.10
N LYS A 52 -2.46 -14.53 5.17
CA LYS A 52 -3.34 -15.04 4.12
C LYS A 52 -3.22 -14.19 2.85
N LEU A 53 -3.26 -12.85 2.96
CA LEU A 53 -3.03 -11.93 1.85
C LEU A 53 -1.65 -12.16 1.22
N SER A 54 -0.61 -12.28 2.04
CA SER A 54 0.75 -12.54 1.57
C SER A 54 0.87 -13.82 0.76
N ARG A 55 0.28 -14.92 1.24
CA ARG A 55 0.27 -16.20 0.51
C ARG A 55 -0.44 -16.10 -0.84
N VAL A 56 -1.58 -15.41 -0.90
CA VAL A 56 -2.30 -15.19 -2.15
C VAL A 56 -1.47 -14.34 -3.10
N ASN A 57 -0.87 -13.26 -2.60
CA ASN A 57 0.03 -12.39 -3.37
C ASN A 57 1.22 -13.16 -3.94
N CYS A 58 1.85 -14.00 -3.11
CA CYS A 58 2.95 -14.87 -3.51
C CYS A 58 2.53 -15.82 -4.64
N LYS A 59 1.38 -16.48 -4.52
CA LYS A 59 0.84 -17.38 -5.52
C LYS A 59 0.56 -16.68 -6.85
N ILE A 60 -0.08 -15.51 -6.82
CA ILE A 60 -0.34 -14.70 -8.03
C ILE A 60 0.98 -14.28 -8.67
N GLY A 61 1.99 -13.97 -7.87
CA GLY A 61 3.33 -13.60 -8.32
C GLY A 61 4.13 -14.74 -8.95
N GLY A 62 3.70 -16.00 -8.75
CA GLY A 62 4.44 -17.18 -9.20
C GLY A 62 5.77 -17.38 -8.49
N TRP A 63 5.89 -16.87 -7.26
CA TRP A 63 7.10 -17.03 -6.44
C TRP A 63 7.08 -18.33 -5.64
N ASN A 64 8.25 -18.70 -5.08
CA ASN A 64 8.37 -19.81 -4.16
C ASN A 64 7.45 -19.59 -2.95
N GLU A 65 6.76 -20.64 -2.49
CA GLU A 65 5.79 -20.57 -1.38
C GLU A 65 6.40 -20.09 -0.05
N ASP A 66 7.71 -20.25 0.14
CA ASP A 66 8.43 -19.73 1.30
C ASP A 66 8.70 -18.22 1.24
N PHE A 67 8.46 -17.58 0.10
CA PHE A 67 8.68 -16.15 -0.04
C PHE A 67 7.49 -15.34 0.49
N ASP A 68 7.78 -14.42 1.39
CA ASP A 68 6.80 -13.44 1.87
C ASP A 68 6.93 -12.12 1.08
N PRO A 69 6.04 -11.83 0.11
CA PRO A 69 6.07 -10.57 -0.65
C PRO A 69 5.80 -9.33 0.20
N PHE A 70 5.34 -9.49 1.44
CA PHE A 70 5.18 -8.40 2.39
C PHE A 70 6.39 -8.21 3.31
N TYR A 71 7.46 -8.99 3.09
CA TYR A 71 8.79 -8.84 3.72
C TYR A 71 8.78 -8.86 5.26
N GLY A 72 7.85 -9.58 5.88
CA GLY A 72 7.70 -9.65 7.34
C GLY A 72 7.04 -8.41 7.96
N ALA A 73 6.56 -7.44 7.16
CA ALA A 73 5.89 -6.25 7.67
C ALA A 73 4.68 -6.61 8.55
N PRO A 74 4.55 -6.03 9.77
CA PRO A 74 3.47 -6.35 10.68
C PRO A 74 2.12 -5.71 10.31
N ALA A 75 2.12 -4.66 9.49
CA ALA A 75 0.92 -3.96 9.07
C ALA A 75 0.87 -3.79 7.55
N VAL A 76 -0.35 -3.81 6.99
CA VAL A 76 -0.61 -3.63 5.58
C VAL A 76 -1.82 -2.70 5.41
N LEU A 77 -1.65 -1.62 4.67
CA LEU A 77 -2.74 -0.77 4.22
C LEU A 77 -3.06 -1.12 2.76
N ILE A 78 -4.24 -1.66 2.53
CA ILE A 78 -4.72 -2.03 1.20
C ILE A 78 -5.44 -0.81 0.63
N VAL A 79 -4.96 -0.30 -0.50
CA VAL A 79 -5.63 0.79 -1.21
C VAL A 79 -6.45 0.19 -2.35
N LEU A 80 -7.73 0.51 -2.35
CA LEU A 80 -8.70 0.13 -3.35
C LEU A 80 -9.37 1.40 -3.90
N ALA A 81 -9.90 1.35 -5.12
CA ALA A 81 -10.67 2.46 -5.68
C ALA A 81 -11.96 1.94 -6.32
N ASP A 82 -13.02 2.75 -6.25
CA ASP A 82 -14.30 2.45 -6.88
C ASP A 82 -14.13 2.25 -8.39
N LYS A 83 -14.56 1.09 -8.90
CA LYS A 83 -14.48 0.74 -10.33
C LYS A 83 -15.27 1.68 -11.23
N SER A 84 -16.30 2.32 -10.74
CA SER A 84 -17.09 3.28 -11.49
C SER A 84 -16.38 4.62 -11.71
N CYS A 85 -15.28 4.87 -10.95
CA CYS A 85 -14.51 6.10 -11.08
C CYS A 85 -13.40 5.94 -12.12
N GLU A 86 -13.50 6.69 -13.22
CA GLU A 86 -12.52 6.68 -14.31
C GLU A 86 -11.09 6.98 -13.83
N ASN A 87 -10.95 7.91 -12.86
CA ASN A 87 -9.67 8.31 -12.30
C ASN A 87 -9.22 7.44 -11.11
N GLY A 88 -9.98 6.42 -10.74
CA GLY A 88 -9.76 5.64 -9.52
C GLY A 88 -8.33 5.11 -9.34
N ILE A 89 -7.70 4.62 -10.43
CA ILE A 89 -6.32 4.12 -10.39
C ILE A 89 -5.32 5.26 -10.08
N TYR A 90 -5.50 6.43 -10.67
CA TYR A 90 -4.63 7.58 -10.45
C TYR A 90 -4.81 8.13 -9.04
N ASP A 91 -6.06 8.30 -8.61
CA ASP A 91 -6.42 8.76 -7.27
C ASP A 91 -5.85 7.82 -6.19
N GLY A 92 -6.05 6.50 -6.35
CA GLY A 92 -5.50 5.51 -5.43
C GLY A 92 -3.96 5.47 -5.43
N SER A 93 -3.32 5.75 -6.57
CA SER A 93 -1.86 5.87 -6.64
C SER A 93 -1.33 7.07 -5.87
N LEU A 94 -2.06 8.19 -5.85
CA LEU A 94 -1.74 9.36 -5.02
C LEU A 94 -1.91 9.03 -3.53
N VAL A 95 -2.98 8.33 -3.16
CA VAL A 95 -3.15 7.80 -1.78
C VAL A 95 -1.94 6.99 -1.36
N MET A 96 -1.50 6.01 -2.17
CA MET A 96 -0.29 5.21 -1.89
C MET A 96 0.95 6.09 -1.70
N GLY A 97 1.11 7.12 -2.52
CA GLY A 97 2.21 8.09 -2.39
C GLY A 97 2.20 8.80 -1.04
N ASN A 98 1.04 9.32 -0.62
CA ASN A 98 0.87 10.00 0.66
C ASN A 98 1.13 9.06 1.84
N LEU A 99 0.58 7.83 1.83
CA LEU A 99 0.82 6.83 2.87
C LEU A 99 2.31 6.57 3.07
N MET A 100 3.06 6.36 1.97
CA MET A 100 4.50 6.08 2.05
C MET A 100 5.31 7.29 2.52
N LEU A 101 4.90 8.50 2.18
CA LEU A 101 5.57 9.72 2.63
C LEU A 101 5.32 9.99 4.11
N ALA A 102 4.07 9.85 4.57
CA ALA A 102 3.70 9.99 5.97
C ALA A 102 4.39 8.93 6.84
N ALA A 103 4.41 7.67 6.39
CA ALA A 103 5.14 6.61 7.08
C ALA A 103 6.61 6.98 7.28
N HIS A 104 7.27 7.45 6.22
CA HIS A 104 8.66 7.87 6.29
C HIS A 104 8.90 9.03 7.27
N ASP A 105 8.01 10.02 7.27
CA ASP A 105 8.09 11.18 8.17
C ASP A 105 7.94 10.78 9.65
N LEU A 106 7.12 9.77 9.90
CA LEU A 106 6.87 9.20 11.23
C LEU A 106 7.87 8.09 11.63
N GLY A 107 8.95 7.89 10.87
CA GLY A 107 9.99 6.90 11.18
C GLY A 107 9.60 5.45 10.86
N ILE A 108 8.52 5.24 10.10
CA ILE A 108 8.04 3.93 9.68
C ILE A 108 8.54 3.61 8.25
N GLY A 109 9.11 2.42 8.08
CA GLY A 109 9.45 1.89 6.76
C GLY A 109 8.20 1.49 5.98
N SER A 110 8.23 1.66 4.66
CA SER A 110 7.12 1.27 3.79
C SER A 110 7.58 0.74 2.45
N CYS A 111 6.74 -0.07 1.82
CA CYS A 111 6.92 -0.49 0.44
C CYS A 111 5.56 -0.67 -0.24
N TRP A 112 5.45 -0.25 -1.51
CA TRP A 112 4.32 -0.58 -2.35
C TRP A 112 4.50 -1.99 -2.91
N VAL A 113 3.59 -2.89 -2.58
CA VAL A 113 3.51 -4.24 -3.16
C VAL A 113 2.29 -4.32 -4.08
N HIS A 114 2.50 -4.83 -5.28
CA HIS A 114 1.45 -4.97 -6.29
C HIS A 114 0.53 -6.17 -6.03
N ARG A 115 -0.36 -6.45 -6.98
CA ARG A 115 -1.29 -7.59 -7.11
C ARG A 115 -2.58 -7.48 -6.29
N ALA A 116 -2.81 -6.35 -5.63
CA ALA A 116 -4.12 -6.09 -5.02
C ALA A 116 -5.24 -6.15 -6.08
N LYS A 117 -4.95 -5.79 -7.35
CA LYS A 117 -5.91 -5.89 -8.44
C LYS A 117 -6.39 -7.32 -8.62
N GLU A 118 -5.48 -8.25 -8.79
CA GLU A 118 -5.76 -9.66 -9.01
C GLU A 118 -6.40 -10.31 -7.78
N GLU A 119 -5.94 -9.96 -6.58
CA GLU A 119 -6.50 -10.46 -5.32
C GLU A 119 -7.96 -10.06 -5.17
N PHE A 120 -8.28 -8.77 -5.31
CA PHE A 120 -9.63 -8.25 -5.11
C PHE A 120 -10.58 -8.49 -6.30
N GLU A 121 -10.13 -9.14 -7.37
CA GLU A 121 -10.99 -9.78 -8.36
C GLU A 121 -11.47 -11.18 -7.92
N MET A 122 -10.80 -11.83 -6.98
CA MET A 122 -11.19 -13.14 -6.47
C MET A 122 -12.48 -13.04 -5.63
N PRO A 123 -13.44 -14.00 -5.81
CA PRO A 123 -14.71 -14.00 -5.07
C PRO A 123 -14.54 -13.96 -3.55
N GLU A 124 -13.53 -14.63 -3.03
CA GLU A 124 -13.21 -14.69 -1.61
C GLU A 124 -12.93 -13.30 -1.03
N TRP A 125 -12.07 -12.51 -1.68
CA TRP A 125 -11.69 -11.18 -1.21
C TRP A 125 -12.80 -10.15 -1.43
N LYS A 126 -13.60 -10.30 -2.49
CA LYS A 126 -14.82 -9.51 -2.65
C LYS A 126 -15.82 -9.77 -1.52
N GLN A 127 -16.00 -11.04 -1.15
CA GLN A 127 -16.87 -11.38 -0.03
C GLN A 127 -16.30 -10.89 1.31
N TRP A 128 -14.98 -10.94 1.49
CA TRP A 128 -14.31 -10.40 2.66
C TRP A 128 -14.55 -8.89 2.82
N LEU A 129 -14.45 -8.10 1.73
CA LEU A 129 -14.80 -6.67 1.75
C LEU A 129 -16.26 -6.43 2.16
N LYS A 130 -17.19 -7.20 1.60
CA LYS A 130 -18.61 -7.11 1.98
C LYS A 130 -18.83 -7.40 3.47
N ASN A 131 -18.12 -8.37 4.02
CA ASN A 131 -18.19 -8.69 5.46
C ASN A 131 -17.63 -7.56 6.34
N LEU A 132 -16.77 -6.70 5.83
CA LEU A 132 -16.31 -5.47 6.50
C LEU A 132 -17.29 -4.30 6.34
N GLY A 133 -18.40 -4.47 5.62
CA GLY A 133 -19.36 -3.42 5.33
C GLY A 133 -18.99 -2.54 4.13
N VAL A 134 -18.03 -2.94 3.32
CA VAL A 134 -17.67 -2.22 2.09
C VAL A 134 -18.66 -2.58 1.00
N GLU A 135 -19.45 -1.60 0.57
CA GLU A 135 -20.42 -1.73 -0.50
C GLU A 135 -19.85 -1.24 -1.83
N GLY A 136 -20.29 -1.87 -2.94
CA GLY A 136 -19.85 -1.52 -4.30
C GLY A 136 -18.75 -2.45 -4.84
N GLU A 137 -18.25 -2.10 -6.01
CA GLU A 137 -17.21 -2.84 -6.73
C GLU A 137 -15.91 -2.03 -6.74
N TYR A 138 -14.83 -2.64 -6.28
CA TYR A 138 -13.53 -2.00 -6.14
C TYR A 138 -12.46 -2.66 -6.99
N ILE A 139 -11.50 -1.87 -7.45
CA ILE A 139 -10.25 -2.33 -8.05
C ILE A 139 -9.11 -2.15 -7.04
N GLY A 140 -8.30 -3.18 -6.86
CA GLY A 140 -7.10 -3.09 -6.04
C GLY A 140 -6.02 -2.21 -6.68
N ILE A 141 -5.48 -1.26 -5.91
CA ILE A 141 -4.38 -0.39 -6.33
C ILE A 141 -3.04 -0.96 -5.87
N GLY A 142 -2.98 -1.36 -4.62
CA GLY A 142 -1.76 -1.95 -4.05
C GLY A 142 -1.82 -2.11 -2.54
N HIS A 143 -0.77 -2.74 -2.02
CA HIS A 143 -0.55 -2.92 -0.59
C HIS A 143 0.58 -2.00 -0.15
N CYS A 144 0.33 -1.08 0.77
CA CYS A 144 1.36 -0.34 1.49
C CYS A 144 1.74 -1.15 2.73
N VAL A 145 2.82 -1.92 2.64
CA VAL A 145 3.32 -2.67 3.79
C VAL A 145 4.12 -1.74 4.69
N LEU A 146 3.96 -1.86 6.01
CA LEU A 146 4.45 -0.93 7.03
C LEU A 146 5.10 -1.67 8.19
N GLY A 147 6.19 -1.11 8.73
CA GLY A 147 6.87 -1.60 9.92
C GLY A 147 8.15 -0.84 10.21
N TYR A 148 8.77 -1.11 11.34
CA TYR A 148 10.09 -0.59 11.65
C TYR A 148 11.15 -1.26 10.77
N VAL A 149 12.10 -0.46 10.28
CA VAL A 149 13.18 -0.96 9.42
C VAL A 149 14.09 -1.89 10.20
N ASP A 150 14.39 -3.06 9.63
CA ASP A 150 15.35 -4.01 10.17
C ASP A 150 16.64 -3.96 9.33
N GLY A 151 17.71 -3.41 9.91
CA GLY A 151 19.00 -3.23 9.26
C GLY A 151 19.21 -1.84 8.66
N ASP A 152 20.12 -1.75 7.69
CA ASP A 152 20.52 -0.49 7.07
C ASP A 152 19.45 0.08 6.13
N TYR A 153 19.37 1.41 6.13
CA TYR A 153 18.47 2.12 5.23
C TYR A 153 19.06 2.12 3.81
N PRO A 154 18.27 1.77 2.77
CA PRO A 154 18.79 1.66 1.41
C PRO A 154 19.34 2.98 0.86
N ASP A 155 20.42 2.91 0.09
CA ASP A 155 21.03 4.05 -0.57
C ASP A 155 20.08 4.79 -1.54
N THR A 156 20.39 6.06 -1.75
CA THR A 156 19.63 6.88 -2.72
C THR A 156 20.04 6.52 -4.15
N PRO A 157 19.15 5.95 -4.97
CA PRO A 157 19.46 5.65 -6.35
C PRO A 157 19.67 6.94 -7.16
N LYS A 158 20.65 6.92 -8.07
CA LYS A 158 20.85 8.02 -9.03
C LYS A 158 19.58 8.22 -9.87
N ARG A 159 19.25 9.47 -10.15
CA ARG A 159 18.17 9.81 -11.08
C ARG A 159 18.70 9.85 -12.51
N LYS A 160 17.89 9.42 -13.47
CA LYS A 160 18.24 9.55 -14.89
C LYS A 160 18.35 11.04 -15.26
N PRO A 161 19.26 11.42 -16.17
CA PRO A 161 19.46 12.83 -16.56
C PRO A 161 18.24 13.42 -17.25
N ASP A 162 17.59 12.68 -18.14
CA ASP A 162 16.47 13.15 -18.99
C ASP A 162 15.12 12.96 -18.30
N TRP A 163 14.97 13.54 -17.10
CA TRP A 163 13.73 13.47 -16.32
C TRP A 163 12.79 14.64 -16.61
N VAL A 164 13.35 15.79 -17.02
CA VAL A 164 12.60 17.03 -17.21
C VAL A 164 12.98 17.67 -18.54
N TYR A 165 11.98 17.95 -19.34
CA TYR A 165 12.11 18.74 -20.57
C TYR A 165 11.49 20.11 -20.33
N ARG A 166 12.17 21.18 -20.81
CA ARG A 166 11.73 22.57 -20.62
C ARG A 166 11.43 23.22 -21.96
N VAL A 167 10.22 23.75 -22.09
CA VAL A 167 9.84 24.66 -23.18
C VAL A 167 9.85 26.07 -22.59
N ARG A 168 10.59 26.99 -23.23
CA ARG A 168 10.75 28.38 -22.82
C ARG A 168 10.29 29.30 -23.91
#